data_d0a315895c9d9cceffb3a55a9fc33ff9
#
_entry.id   d0a315895c9d9cceffb3a55a9fc33ff9
#
_cell.length_a   1.000
_cell.length_b   1.000
_cell.length_c   1.000
_cell.angle_alpha   90.00
_cell.angle_beta   90.00
_cell.angle_gamma   90.00
#
_symmetry.space_group_name_H-M   'P 1'
#
loop_
_entity.id
_entity.type
_entity.pdbx_description
1 polymer ?
#
loop_
_entity_poly.entity_id
_entity_poly.type
_entity_poly.pdbx_seq_one_letter_code
_entity_poly.pdbx_strand_id
1 'polypeptide(L)'
;VLMEVQAACFNGDADLANLYLNSAVRNSKNAQILSYVKLYAQWSALCKANDVSEINEPLEILKAYLNVESMKVVRPSILLTLWYVTGEKSYSEQIISDFPTSVESAIVKGDIHLLPTPFWFFVPKSGIAEQGVGSISNVEIEQTSEPTSTENSAKLTKLQLGLFRTEAN
;
A
#
# COMPACT_ATOMS: atom_id res chain seq x y z
N VAL A 1 -9.85 -10.75 10.77
CA VAL A 1 -10.17 -10.79 9.33
C VAL A 1 -9.54 -9.61 8.58
N LEU A 2 -9.77 -8.33 8.94
CA LEU A 2 -9.17 -7.20 8.20
C LEU A 2 -7.64 -7.23 8.19
N MET A 3 -6.99 -7.59 9.29
CA MET A 3 -5.54 -7.74 9.35
C MET A 3 -5.03 -8.88 8.46
N GLU A 4 -5.80 -9.94 8.31
CA GLU A 4 -5.48 -11.07 7.42
C GLU A 4 -5.59 -10.66 5.95
N VAL A 5 -6.61 -9.84 5.61
CA VAL A 5 -6.72 -9.23 4.26
C VAL A 5 -5.51 -8.35 3.96
N GLN A 6 -5.14 -7.49 4.91
CA GLN A 6 -3.99 -6.62 4.76
C GLN A 6 -2.69 -7.42 4.59
N ALA A 7 -2.49 -8.45 5.40
CA ALA A 7 -1.32 -9.32 5.30
C ALA A 7 -1.27 -10.08 3.96
N ALA A 8 -2.42 -10.57 3.48
CA ALA A 8 -2.51 -11.22 2.17
C ALA A 8 -2.14 -10.26 1.03
N CYS A 9 -2.66 -9.02 1.05
CA CYS A 9 -2.26 -7.99 0.09
C CYS A 9 -0.76 -7.70 0.16
N PHE A 10 -0.17 -7.59 1.34
CA PHE A 10 1.27 -7.34 1.51
C PHE A 10 2.13 -8.48 0.97
N ASN A 11 1.62 -9.71 1.03
CA ASN A 11 2.30 -10.88 0.47
C ASN A 11 2.04 -11.06 -1.04
N GLY A 12 1.27 -10.19 -1.67
CA GLY A 12 0.90 -10.31 -3.08
C GLY A 12 -0.15 -11.39 -3.36
N ASP A 13 -0.83 -11.90 -2.33
CA ASP A 13 -1.84 -12.95 -2.45
C ASP A 13 -3.25 -12.34 -2.52
N ALA A 14 -3.60 -11.85 -3.72
CA ALA A 14 -4.91 -11.24 -3.97
C ALA A 14 -6.07 -12.24 -3.84
N ASP A 15 -5.86 -13.50 -4.14
CA ASP A 15 -6.92 -14.52 -4.06
C ASP A 15 -7.24 -14.82 -2.60
N LEU A 16 -6.23 -14.92 -1.74
CA LEU A 16 -6.43 -15.05 -0.29
C LEU A 16 -7.07 -13.79 0.31
N ALA A 17 -6.65 -12.61 -0.12
CA ALA A 17 -7.29 -11.36 0.30
C ALA A 17 -8.78 -11.33 -0.05
N ASN A 18 -9.13 -11.72 -1.27
CA ASN A 18 -10.53 -11.81 -1.71
C ASN A 18 -11.34 -12.86 -0.94
N LEU A 19 -10.73 -13.99 -0.59
CA LEU A 19 -11.35 -15.01 0.24
C LEU A 19 -11.78 -14.43 1.60
N TYR A 20 -10.87 -13.72 2.27
CA TYR A 20 -11.17 -13.08 3.56
C TYR A 20 -12.19 -11.94 3.43
N LEU A 21 -12.10 -11.12 2.37
CA LEU A 21 -13.07 -10.05 2.09
C LEU A 21 -14.48 -10.56 1.84
N ASN A 22 -14.62 -11.74 1.24
CA ASN A 22 -15.91 -12.37 1.00
C ASN A 22 -16.47 -13.14 2.21
N SER A 23 -15.78 -13.14 3.33
CA SER A 23 -16.23 -13.73 4.59
C SER A 23 -17.28 -12.84 5.28
N ALA A 24 -17.63 -13.18 6.51
CA ALA A 24 -18.60 -12.45 7.32
C ALA A 24 -18.34 -10.94 7.46
N VAL A 25 -17.10 -10.48 7.24
CA VAL A 25 -16.73 -9.06 7.35
C VAL A 25 -17.42 -8.19 6.31
N ARG A 26 -17.73 -8.75 5.12
CA ARG A 26 -18.47 -8.07 4.06
C ARG A 26 -19.88 -7.64 4.49
N ASN A 27 -20.48 -8.40 5.40
CA ASN A 27 -21.83 -8.17 5.88
C ASN A 27 -21.86 -7.42 7.22
N SER A 28 -20.74 -6.83 7.61
CA SER A 28 -20.65 -6.03 8.83
C SER A 28 -21.64 -4.85 8.78
N LYS A 29 -22.31 -4.58 9.89
CA LYS A 29 -23.14 -3.38 10.06
C LYS A 29 -22.32 -2.17 10.53
N ASN A 30 -21.04 -2.35 10.86
CA ASN A 30 -20.17 -1.27 11.29
C ASN A 30 -19.62 -0.51 10.08
N ALA A 31 -19.98 0.77 9.98
CA ALA A 31 -19.58 1.64 8.87
C ALA A 31 -18.05 1.77 8.71
N GLN A 32 -17.30 1.79 9.82
CA GLN A 32 -15.85 1.85 9.78
C GLN A 32 -15.26 0.58 9.19
N ILE A 33 -15.75 -0.58 9.61
CA ILE A 33 -15.31 -1.88 9.05
C ILE A 33 -15.59 -1.91 7.55
N LEU A 34 -16.77 -1.47 7.12
CA LEU A 34 -17.11 -1.43 5.69
C LEU A 34 -16.21 -0.49 4.89
N SER A 35 -15.73 0.62 5.49
CA SER A 35 -14.77 1.51 4.84
C SER A 35 -13.45 0.79 4.55
N TYR A 36 -12.94 0.03 5.51
CA TYR A 36 -11.73 -0.79 5.30
C TYR A 36 -11.96 -1.92 4.30
N VAL A 37 -13.12 -2.58 4.34
CA VAL A 37 -13.47 -3.61 3.35
C VAL A 37 -13.44 -3.06 1.94
N LYS A 38 -14.01 -1.88 1.73
CA LYS A 38 -14.01 -1.20 0.43
C LYS A 38 -12.60 -0.80 -0.02
N LEU A 39 -11.79 -0.25 0.89
CA LEU A 39 -10.39 0.09 0.59
C LEU A 39 -9.60 -1.16 0.20
N TYR A 40 -9.66 -2.20 1.01
CA TYR A 40 -8.88 -3.42 0.78
C TYR A 40 -9.35 -4.21 -0.44
N ALA A 41 -10.60 -4.08 -0.86
CA ALA A 41 -11.07 -4.62 -2.13
C ALA A 41 -10.33 -3.98 -3.32
N GLN A 42 -10.09 -2.66 -3.27
CA GLN A 42 -9.32 -1.97 -4.30
C GLN A 42 -7.83 -2.34 -4.21
N TRP A 43 -7.29 -2.48 -3.00
CA TRP A 43 -5.92 -2.96 -2.82
C TRP A 43 -5.73 -4.37 -3.39
N SER A 44 -6.68 -5.27 -3.17
CA SER A 44 -6.64 -6.61 -3.77
C SER A 44 -6.69 -6.56 -5.30
N ALA A 45 -7.53 -5.68 -5.87
CA ALA A 45 -7.59 -5.47 -7.31
C ALA A 45 -6.27 -4.94 -7.87
N LEU A 46 -5.65 -3.94 -7.22
CA LEU A 46 -4.33 -3.42 -7.58
C LEU A 46 -3.24 -4.49 -7.48
N CYS A 47 -3.30 -5.32 -6.44
CA CYS A 47 -2.36 -6.42 -6.23
C CYS A 47 -2.46 -7.49 -7.32
N LYS A 48 -3.66 -7.74 -7.84
CA LYS A 48 -3.93 -8.73 -8.89
C LYS A 48 -3.58 -8.23 -10.29
N ALA A 49 -3.46 -6.92 -10.49
CA ALA A 49 -3.21 -6.30 -11.78
C ALA A 49 -1.88 -6.77 -12.39
N ASN A 50 -1.92 -7.22 -13.63
CA ASN A 50 -0.75 -7.67 -14.38
C ASN A 50 -0.22 -6.60 -15.35
N ASP A 51 -1.07 -5.64 -15.71
CA ASP A 51 -0.70 -4.52 -16.58
C ASP A 51 -1.36 -3.20 -16.13
N VAL A 52 -0.95 -2.10 -16.77
CA VAL A 52 -1.39 -0.75 -16.43
C VAL A 52 -2.88 -0.54 -16.69
N SER A 53 -3.47 -1.23 -17.66
CA SER A 53 -4.89 -1.06 -17.98
C SER A 53 -5.78 -1.57 -16.83
N GLU A 54 -5.33 -2.60 -16.13
CA GLU A 54 -6.06 -3.22 -15.02
C GLU A 54 -6.04 -2.37 -13.74
N ILE A 55 -5.11 -1.42 -13.59
CA ILE A 55 -5.07 -0.54 -12.42
C ILE A 55 -5.98 0.68 -12.53
N ASN A 56 -6.42 1.05 -13.74
CA ASN A 56 -7.22 2.26 -13.96
C ASN A 56 -8.54 2.23 -13.20
N GLU A 57 -9.28 1.15 -13.28
CA GLU A 57 -10.59 1.02 -12.59
C GLU A 57 -10.45 1.13 -11.06
N PRO A 58 -9.57 0.37 -10.38
CA PRO A 58 -9.36 0.55 -8.95
C PRO A 58 -8.95 1.97 -8.56
N LEU A 59 -8.11 2.65 -9.35
CA LEU A 59 -7.70 4.03 -9.07
C LEU A 59 -8.87 5.01 -9.18
N GLU A 60 -9.71 4.89 -10.20
CA GLU A 60 -10.90 5.74 -10.35
C GLU A 60 -11.90 5.51 -9.20
N ILE A 61 -12.07 4.27 -8.75
CA ILE A 61 -12.89 3.97 -7.58
C ILE A 61 -12.30 4.62 -6.32
N LEU A 62 -10.99 4.52 -6.11
CA LEU A 62 -10.31 5.16 -4.98
C LEU A 62 -10.46 6.70 -5.01
N LYS A 63 -10.31 7.32 -6.19
CA LYS A 63 -10.56 8.77 -6.36
C LYS A 63 -12.01 9.14 -6.00
N ALA A 64 -12.98 8.35 -6.45
CA ALA A 64 -14.38 8.56 -6.11
C ALA A 64 -14.62 8.47 -4.59
N TYR A 65 -13.96 7.55 -3.91
CA TYR A 65 -14.08 7.39 -2.44
C TYR A 65 -13.60 8.59 -1.64
N LEU A 66 -12.72 9.43 -2.17
CA LEU A 66 -12.27 10.67 -1.50
C LEU A 66 -13.45 11.62 -1.19
N ASN A 67 -14.51 11.57 -1.99
CA ASN A 67 -15.70 12.41 -1.82
C ASN A 67 -16.84 11.73 -1.05
N VAL A 68 -16.64 10.51 -0.55
CA VAL A 68 -17.66 9.75 0.19
C VAL A 68 -17.43 9.93 1.70
N GLU A 69 -18.42 10.47 2.41
CA GLU A 69 -18.29 10.76 3.85
C GLU A 69 -18.02 9.49 4.67
N SER A 70 -18.66 8.36 4.34
CA SER A 70 -18.42 7.09 5.04
C SER A 70 -16.99 6.57 4.87
N MET A 71 -16.22 7.07 3.90
CA MET A 71 -14.82 6.69 3.66
C MET A 71 -13.81 7.59 4.38
N LYS A 72 -14.27 8.57 5.15
CA LYS A 72 -13.41 9.56 5.82
C LYS A 72 -12.31 8.93 6.69
N VAL A 73 -12.61 7.85 7.39
CA VAL A 73 -11.65 7.17 8.27
C VAL A 73 -10.47 6.56 7.52
N VAL A 74 -10.66 6.16 6.26
CA VAL A 74 -9.61 5.57 5.42
C VAL A 74 -9.08 6.53 4.34
N ARG A 75 -9.53 7.78 4.35
CA ARG A 75 -9.12 8.78 3.37
C ARG A 75 -7.60 9.02 3.32
N PRO A 76 -6.86 9.08 4.45
CA PRO A 76 -5.40 9.18 4.41
C PRO A 76 -4.76 8.01 3.66
N SER A 77 -5.20 6.78 3.91
CA SER A 77 -4.69 5.59 3.23
C SER A 77 -5.05 5.54 1.75
N ILE A 78 -6.22 6.07 1.35
CA ILE A 78 -6.59 6.24 -0.06
C ILE A 78 -5.64 7.23 -0.74
N LEU A 79 -5.42 8.39 -0.15
CA LEU A 79 -4.51 9.42 -0.68
C LEU A 79 -3.09 8.89 -0.81
N LEU A 80 -2.60 8.15 0.20
CA LEU A 80 -1.28 7.53 0.16
C LEU A 80 -1.17 6.53 -0.99
N THR A 81 -2.19 5.70 -1.20
CA THR A 81 -2.25 4.74 -2.31
C THR A 81 -2.19 5.46 -3.65
N LEU A 82 -3.03 6.48 -3.83
CA LEU A 82 -3.05 7.28 -5.05
C LEU A 82 -1.70 7.96 -5.32
N TRP A 83 -1.09 8.56 -4.29
CA TRP A 83 0.23 9.17 -4.41
C TRP A 83 1.30 8.18 -4.86
N TYR A 84 1.36 6.99 -4.24
CA TYR A 84 2.34 5.97 -4.59
C TYR A 84 2.16 5.45 -6.01
N VAL A 85 0.93 5.23 -6.44
CA VAL A 85 0.66 4.63 -7.76
C VAL A 85 0.75 5.65 -8.88
N THR A 86 0.28 6.89 -8.67
CA THR A 86 0.24 7.91 -9.72
C THR A 86 1.45 8.84 -9.70
N GLY A 87 2.11 9.01 -8.57
CA GLY A 87 3.17 10.00 -8.37
C GLY A 87 2.69 11.45 -8.27
N GLU A 88 1.38 11.70 -8.24
CA GLU A 88 0.82 13.05 -8.17
C GLU A 88 1.04 13.69 -6.79
N LYS A 89 1.80 14.77 -6.75
CA LYS A 89 2.15 15.50 -5.50
C LYS A 89 0.94 16.07 -4.77
N SER A 90 -0.13 16.38 -5.45
CA SER A 90 -1.36 16.91 -4.85
C SER A 90 -1.91 16.00 -3.74
N TYR A 91 -1.80 14.69 -3.90
CA TYR A 91 -2.23 13.74 -2.87
C TYR A 91 -1.36 13.80 -1.62
N SER A 92 -0.04 13.91 -1.77
CA SER A 92 0.88 14.03 -0.63
C SER A 92 0.69 15.37 0.10
N GLU A 93 0.49 16.45 -0.61
CA GLU A 93 0.19 17.76 -0.06
C GLU A 93 -1.12 17.74 0.74
N GLN A 94 -2.15 17.08 0.21
CA GLN A 94 -3.43 16.92 0.89
C GLN A 94 -3.31 16.05 2.16
N ILE A 95 -2.48 15.00 2.17
CA ILE A 95 -2.21 14.22 3.38
C ILE A 95 -1.62 15.12 4.47
N ILE A 96 -0.61 15.93 4.14
CA ILE A 96 0.07 16.80 5.09
C ILE A 96 -0.87 17.89 5.64
N SER A 97 -1.73 18.45 4.77
CA SER A 97 -2.65 19.53 5.12
C SER A 97 -3.82 19.04 5.97
N ASP A 98 -4.49 17.99 5.52
CA ASP A 98 -5.77 17.57 6.09
C ASP A 98 -5.62 16.52 7.20
N PHE A 99 -4.50 15.77 7.19
CA PHE A 99 -4.22 14.71 8.15
C PHE A 99 -2.81 14.81 8.76
N PRO A 100 -2.41 15.95 9.33
CA PRO A 100 -1.01 16.22 9.73
C PRO A 100 -0.46 15.27 10.81
N THR A 101 -1.33 14.61 11.57
CA THR A 101 -0.97 13.69 12.66
C THR A 101 -1.13 12.22 12.27
N SER A 102 -1.51 11.92 11.04
CA SER A 102 -1.67 10.54 10.57
C SER A 102 -0.31 9.86 10.32
N VAL A 103 -0.31 8.55 10.35
CA VAL A 103 0.85 7.73 9.97
C VAL A 103 1.25 8.01 8.52
N GLU A 104 0.26 8.20 7.65
CA GLU A 104 0.47 8.53 6.24
C GLU A 104 1.20 9.88 6.07
N SER A 105 0.88 10.86 6.91
CA SER A 105 1.60 12.15 6.92
C SER A 105 3.07 11.98 7.33
N ALA A 106 3.34 11.17 8.35
CA ALA A 106 4.70 10.86 8.77
C ALA A 106 5.48 10.11 7.67
N ILE A 107 4.82 9.22 6.93
CA ILE A 107 5.40 8.53 5.77
C ILE A 107 5.79 9.54 4.69
N VAL A 108 4.87 10.43 4.32
CA VAL A 108 5.10 11.43 3.26
C VAL A 108 6.22 12.40 3.63
N LYS A 109 6.32 12.79 4.90
CA LYS A 109 7.38 13.67 5.42
C LYS A 109 8.73 12.98 5.55
N GLY A 110 8.78 11.64 5.50
CA GLY A 110 9.99 10.88 5.74
C GLY A 110 10.36 10.72 7.21
N ASP A 111 9.45 11.01 8.13
CA ASP A 111 9.66 10.85 9.57
C ASP A 111 9.70 9.38 9.99
N ILE A 112 9.10 8.51 9.19
CA ILE A 112 9.12 7.06 9.37
C ILE A 112 10.08 6.45 8.36
N HIS A 113 11.23 5.94 8.84
CA HIS A 113 12.26 5.32 8.01
C HIS A 113 11.89 3.90 7.55
N LEU A 114 10.97 3.25 8.22
CA LEU A 114 10.44 1.94 7.87
C LEU A 114 9.02 2.13 7.34
N LEU A 115 8.93 2.30 6.03
CA LEU A 115 7.66 2.10 5.37
C LEU A 115 7.27 0.65 5.57
N PRO A 116 6.09 0.34 6.14
CA PRO A 116 5.52 -0.96 5.90
C PRO A 116 5.47 -1.08 4.39
N THR A 117 6.22 -2.03 3.84
CA THR A 117 6.30 -2.23 2.39
C THR A 117 4.89 -2.52 1.90
N PRO A 118 4.19 -1.52 1.36
CA PRO A 118 2.82 -1.73 0.96
C PRO A 118 2.82 -2.57 -0.31
N PHE A 119 1.80 -3.39 -0.48
CA PHE A 119 1.60 -4.26 -1.65
C PHE A 119 1.67 -3.51 -2.99
N TRP A 120 1.50 -2.20 -3.04
CA TRP A 120 1.62 -1.41 -4.28
C TRP A 120 3.04 -1.35 -4.86
N PHE A 121 4.07 -1.84 -4.16
CA PHE A 121 5.34 -2.13 -4.80
C PHE A 121 5.24 -3.24 -5.86
N PHE A 122 4.23 -4.08 -5.77
CA PHE A 122 3.95 -5.16 -6.72
C PHE A 122 3.01 -4.73 -7.85
N VAL A 123 2.43 -3.52 -7.78
CA VAL A 123 1.60 -2.99 -8.86
C VAL A 123 2.49 -2.69 -10.06
N PRO A 124 2.16 -3.17 -11.26
CA PRO A 124 2.97 -2.93 -12.44
C PRO A 124 3.05 -1.42 -12.74
N LYS A 125 4.26 -0.91 -12.79
CA LYS A 125 4.55 0.51 -13.07
C LYS A 125 4.80 0.80 -14.55
N SER A 126 4.74 -0.22 -15.41
CA SER A 126 4.94 -0.08 -16.84
C SER A 126 3.84 0.78 -17.46
N GLY A 127 4.20 1.96 -17.95
CA GLY A 127 3.29 2.92 -18.60
C GLY A 127 2.70 4.00 -17.68
N ILE A 128 2.98 4.00 -16.38
CA ILE A 128 2.83 5.21 -15.55
C ILE A 128 4.01 6.09 -15.97
N ALA A 129 3.71 7.20 -16.67
CA ALA A 129 4.74 8.13 -17.10
C ALA A 129 5.67 8.45 -15.94
N GLU A 130 6.99 8.51 -16.20
CA GLU A 130 8.05 8.87 -15.26
C GLU A 130 7.87 10.30 -14.70
N GLN A 131 6.72 10.62 -14.18
CA GLN A 131 6.44 11.88 -13.52
C GLN A 131 6.56 11.70 -12.03
N GLY A 132 7.84 11.79 -11.59
CA GLY A 132 8.14 12.20 -10.24
C GLY A 132 7.91 11.16 -9.15
N VAL A 133 8.49 9.98 -9.29
CA VAL A 133 8.91 9.26 -8.09
C VAL A 133 9.97 10.14 -7.45
N GLY A 134 9.60 10.78 -6.33
CA GLY A 134 10.57 11.54 -5.54
C GLY A 134 11.80 10.68 -5.34
N SER A 135 12.93 11.16 -5.83
CA SER A 135 14.23 10.52 -5.71
C SER A 135 14.43 10.09 -4.27
N ILE A 136 14.25 8.82 -4.01
CA ILE A 136 14.96 8.21 -2.89
C ILE A 136 16.41 8.25 -3.36
N SER A 137 17.13 9.22 -2.83
CA SER A 137 18.55 9.45 -3.11
C SER A 137 19.27 8.12 -3.08
N ASN A 138 19.99 7.84 -4.18
CA ASN A 138 20.92 6.76 -4.31
C ASN A 138 21.79 6.67 -3.04
N VAL A 139 21.56 5.65 -2.25
CA VAL A 139 22.63 5.12 -1.41
C VAL A 139 23.51 4.36 -2.38
N GLU A 140 24.64 4.96 -2.76
CA GLU A 140 25.74 4.29 -3.43
C GLU A 140 26.10 3.04 -2.61
N ILE A 141 25.73 1.89 -3.14
CA ILE A 141 26.29 0.62 -2.66
C ILE A 141 27.55 0.42 -3.50
N GLU A 142 28.72 0.69 -2.90
CA GLU A 142 30.01 0.26 -3.43
C GLU A 142 29.94 -1.23 -3.80
N GLN A 143 30.21 -1.49 -5.07
CA GLN A 143 30.37 -2.84 -5.61
C GLN A 143 31.62 -3.48 -5.01
N THR A 144 31.40 -4.53 -4.22
CA THR A 144 32.45 -5.53 -4.01
C THR A 144 31.89 -6.91 -4.31
N SER A 145 32.34 -7.45 -5.44
CA SER A 145 32.39 -8.84 -5.91
C SER A 145 31.50 -9.91 -5.28
N GLU A 146 30.78 -10.62 -6.20
CA GLU A 146 29.99 -11.86 -6.10
C GLU A 146 30.41 -12.88 -5.03
N PRO A 147 29.43 -13.66 -4.48
CA PRO A 147 28.99 -14.86 -5.18
C PRO A 147 27.50 -15.34 -4.95
N THR A 148 27.01 -16.03 -5.94
CA THR A 148 25.99 -17.12 -5.97
C THR A 148 24.59 -16.89 -5.44
N SER A 149 23.69 -16.87 -6.37
CA SER A 149 22.26 -16.72 -6.36
C SER A 149 21.46 -17.89 -5.77
N THR A 150 21.32 -18.07 -4.48
CA THR A 150 20.23 -18.95 -3.95
C THR A 150 19.84 -18.64 -2.49
N GLU A 151 20.62 -17.85 -1.76
CA GLU A 151 20.34 -17.54 -0.36
C GLU A 151 19.58 -16.22 -0.11
N ASN A 152 19.48 -15.36 -1.11
CA ASN A 152 18.91 -14.01 -0.91
C ASN A 152 17.37 -13.97 -0.78
N SER A 153 16.66 -14.95 -1.34
CA SER A 153 15.19 -14.97 -1.25
C SER A 153 14.69 -15.31 0.16
N ALA A 154 15.39 -16.19 0.87
CA ALA A 154 15.03 -16.61 2.23
C ALA A 154 15.40 -15.55 3.30
N LYS A 155 16.41 -14.71 3.05
CA LYS A 155 16.80 -13.65 3.98
C LYS A 155 15.90 -12.42 3.92
N LEU A 156 15.38 -12.08 2.75
CA LEU A 156 14.41 -10.98 2.62
C LEU A 156 13.10 -11.29 3.36
N THR A 157 12.61 -12.52 3.28
CA THR A 157 11.39 -12.94 3.98
C THR A 157 11.55 -12.92 5.51
N LYS A 158 12.74 -13.23 6.02
CA LYS A 158 13.02 -13.16 7.46
C LYS A 158 13.14 -11.74 8.00
N LEU A 159 13.67 -10.80 7.22
CA LEU A 159 13.74 -9.39 7.60
C LEU A 159 12.36 -8.72 7.63
N GLN A 160 11.47 -9.09 6.71
CA GLN A 160 10.10 -8.57 6.69
C GLN A 160 9.25 -9.08 7.86
N LEU A 161 9.43 -10.33 8.28
CA LEU A 161 8.75 -10.91 9.45
C LEU A 161 9.29 -10.39 10.79
N GLY A 162 10.55 -9.96 10.86
CA GLY A 162 11.16 -9.41 12.07
C GLY A 162 10.68 -8.02 12.46
N LEU A 163 10.23 -7.23 11.48
CA LEU A 163 9.81 -5.83 11.68
C LEU A 163 8.45 -5.66 12.38
N PHE A 164 7.62 -6.70 12.40
CA PHE A 164 6.32 -6.67 13.08
C PHE A 164 6.36 -7.16 14.53
N ARG A 165 7.54 -7.47 15.10
CA ARG A 165 7.64 -8.14 16.41
C ARG A 165 8.18 -7.29 17.56
N THR A 166 8.43 -6.02 17.36
CA THR A 166 9.11 -5.19 18.39
C THR A 166 8.30 -4.02 18.90
N GLU A 167 7.00 -4.13 19.07
CA GLU A 167 6.31 -3.18 19.94
C GLU A 167 5.16 -3.83 20.70
N ALA A 168 5.53 -4.70 21.64
CA ALA A 168 4.69 -5.10 22.75
C ALA A 168 5.56 -5.23 23.99
N ASN A 169 5.87 -4.07 24.59
CA ASN A 169 6.22 -3.90 26.00
C ASN A 169 5.88 -2.50 26.44
#